data_c51686de5bf60af52e619dfce05e166d
#
_entry.id   c51686de5bf60af52e619dfce05e166d
#
_cell.length_a   1.000
_cell.length_b   1.000
_cell.length_c   1.000
_cell.angle_alpha   90.00
_cell.angle_beta   90.00
_cell.angle_gamma   90.00
#
_symmetry.space_group_name_H-M   'P 1'
#
loop_
_entity.id
_entity.type
_entity.pdbx_description
1 polymer ?
#
loop_
_entity_poly.entity_id
_entity_poly.type
_entity_poly.pdbx_seq_one_letter_code
_entity_poly.pdbx_strand_id
1 'polypeptide(L)'
;MALAQAPAATTPAKPPAAAAQAPKAEAQSQTQTKISVIVRTVVVPVTVKDRSGNLVADLRKDEFRIFDDNVEQKITSFAAEAYPISMVVLIDNDLKRKDADEVEPSLRAVVGGMSTSDEAFVCTFDQYFHEGHGFTRDQDKLITELRRKDVSSKSAPSVGPQGGPFDGPMINGEPVQGAPMNDPSLIAIKGQPTKALDDAVYAAAMLLQDRPWQQHRKVILLISDGKNGAKFNTHKYDETRDELLRQEITVYGVAVGSAYFERKLNRLEEYAHDTGGEVFYGTSSEALEDFYSRIAEQARNQYTLSFEPHGERKADYHTLEVRVRREGMTILTRKGYYDGTFATEAPK
;
A
#
# COMPACT_ATOMS: atom_id res chain seq x y z
N MET A 1 -27.63 -71.48 28.67
CA MET A 1 -28.80 -72.37 28.39
C MET A 1 -29.54 -71.71 27.26
N ALA A 2 -29.39 -72.24 26.13
CA ALA A 2 -30.29 -73.04 25.31
C ALA A 2 -31.11 -72.19 24.41
N LEU A 3 -30.74 -72.14 23.10
CA LEU A 3 -31.27 -72.94 21.98
C LEU A 3 -32.71 -72.49 21.61
N ALA A 4 -33.08 -72.21 20.42
CA ALA A 4 -32.89 -72.66 19.08
C ALA A 4 -34.13 -72.28 18.26
N GLN A 5 -33.97 -72.00 17.04
CA GLN A 5 -34.47 -72.61 15.79
C GLN A 5 -35.55 -71.83 15.03
N ALA A 6 -35.17 -71.54 13.82
CA ALA A 6 -36.09 -71.37 12.68
C ALA A 6 -36.70 -72.70 12.24
N PRO A 7 -37.72 -72.80 11.38
CA PRO A 7 -37.52 -72.64 9.92
C PRO A 7 -38.71 -72.21 9.05
N ALA A 8 -38.36 -71.85 7.82
CA ALA A 8 -38.82 -72.29 6.48
C ALA A 8 -40.14 -71.78 5.89
N ALA A 9 -39.99 -71.00 4.85
CA ALA A 9 -40.38 -71.18 3.45
C ALA A 9 -41.83 -71.60 3.06
N THR A 10 -42.40 -70.79 2.19
CA THR A 10 -42.93 -71.21 0.86
C THR A 10 -43.46 -70.08 0.02
N THR A 11 -42.95 -69.99 -1.19
CA THR A 11 -43.54 -69.34 -2.40
C THR A 11 -44.51 -70.32 -3.05
N PRO A 12 -45.44 -70.06 -3.98
CA PRO A 12 -45.48 -69.06 -5.08
C PRO A 12 -46.89 -68.55 -5.47
N ALA A 13 -47.00 -67.59 -6.32
CA ALA A 13 -47.74 -67.60 -7.61
C ALA A 13 -48.04 -66.16 -8.16
N LYS A 14 -47.73 -66.02 -9.42
CA LYS A 14 -48.06 -64.92 -10.39
C LYS A 14 -49.21 -65.40 -11.29
N PRO A 15 -49.79 -64.59 -12.20
CA PRO A 15 -50.18 -63.17 -12.41
C PRO A 15 -51.68 -63.04 -12.78
N PRO A 16 -52.25 -62.10 -13.50
CA PRO A 16 -51.74 -61.33 -14.63
C PRO A 16 -52.15 -59.83 -14.69
N ALA A 17 -51.64 -59.18 -15.74
CA ALA A 17 -51.64 -57.84 -16.16
C ALA A 17 -53.00 -57.18 -16.45
N ALA A 18 -53.03 -55.86 -16.31
CA ALA A 18 -53.71 -54.96 -17.26
C ALA A 18 -53.12 -53.54 -17.20
N ALA A 19 -52.83 -53.02 -18.34
CA ALA A 19 -52.22 -51.72 -18.58
C ALA A 19 -53.20 -50.58 -18.30
N ALA A 20 -52.68 -49.50 -17.75
CA ALA A 20 -53.23 -48.15 -17.95
C ALA A 20 -52.04 -47.16 -17.99
N GLN A 21 -51.79 -46.63 -19.18
CA GLN A 21 -50.86 -45.56 -19.42
C GLN A 21 -51.40 -44.26 -18.80
N ALA A 22 -50.68 -43.69 -17.83
CA ALA A 22 -50.88 -42.31 -17.42
C ALA A 22 -49.94 -41.39 -18.22
N PRO A 23 -50.35 -40.15 -18.59
CA PRO A 23 -49.56 -39.29 -19.44
C PRO A 23 -48.32 -38.77 -18.76
N LYS A 24 -47.22 -38.80 -19.49
CA LYS A 24 -45.94 -38.20 -19.14
C LYS A 24 -46.13 -36.70 -18.94
N ALA A 25 -46.08 -36.22 -17.74
CA ALA A 25 -45.90 -34.80 -17.45
C ALA A 25 -44.49 -34.41 -17.90
N GLU A 26 -44.39 -33.58 -18.91
CA GLU A 26 -43.16 -32.90 -19.30
C GLU A 26 -42.75 -31.98 -18.15
N ALA A 27 -41.70 -32.36 -17.49
CA ALA A 27 -41.03 -31.49 -16.53
C ALA A 27 -40.41 -30.33 -17.33
N GLN A 28 -41.10 -29.20 -17.34
CA GLN A 28 -40.50 -27.94 -17.79
C GLN A 28 -39.36 -27.62 -16.86
N SER A 29 -38.13 -27.86 -17.32
CA SER A 29 -36.90 -27.32 -16.71
C SER A 29 -37.00 -25.81 -16.73
N GLN A 30 -37.44 -25.22 -15.64
CA GLN A 30 -37.23 -23.78 -15.39
C GLN A 30 -35.75 -23.57 -15.23
N THR A 31 -35.10 -23.16 -16.31
CA THR A 31 -33.73 -22.64 -16.25
C THR A 31 -33.80 -21.36 -15.42
N GLN A 32 -33.53 -21.46 -14.11
CA GLN A 32 -33.31 -20.29 -13.29
C GLN A 32 -32.05 -19.63 -13.79
N THR A 33 -32.19 -18.57 -14.57
CA THR A 33 -31.11 -17.68 -14.94
C THR A 33 -30.65 -17.00 -13.62
N LYS A 34 -29.55 -17.50 -13.01
CA LYS A 34 -28.89 -16.79 -11.94
C LYS A 34 -28.31 -15.51 -12.51
N ILE A 35 -29.00 -14.41 -12.32
CA ILE A 35 -28.46 -13.08 -12.58
C ILE A 35 -27.49 -12.80 -11.45
N SER A 36 -26.19 -13.02 -11.67
CA SER A 36 -25.13 -12.55 -10.79
C SER A 36 -24.97 -11.05 -11.01
N VAL A 37 -25.54 -10.25 -10.14
CA VAL A 37 -25.23 -8.83 -10.07
C VAL A 37 -23.94 -8.69 -9.27
N ILE A 38 -22.83 -8.41 -9.95
CA ILE A 38 -21.58 -8.02 -9.27
C ILE A 38 -21.78 -6.59 -8.78
N VAL A 39 -22.12 -6.44 -7.51
CA VAL A 39 -22.16 -5.13 -6.85
C VAL A 39 -20.72 -4.76 -6.54
N ARG A 40 -20.24 -3.66 -7.12
CA ARG A 40 -18.92 -3.13 -6.84
C ARG A 40 -19.05 -2.04 -5.80
N THR A 41 -18.24 -2.13 -4.78
CA THR A 41 -18.18 -1.16 -3.69
C THR A 41 -16.83 -0.47 -3.73
N VAL A 42 -16.85 0.85 -3.82
CA VAL A 42 -15.65 1.68 -3.68
C VAL A 42 -15.47 2.00 -2.21
N VAL A 43 -14.31 1.64 -1.66
CA VAL A 43 -13.95 1.92 -0.27
C VAL A 43 -13.09 3.18 -0.21
N VAL A 44 -13.45 4.11 0.64
CA VAL A 44 -12.81 5.42 0.75
C VAL A 44 -12.31 5.63 2.19
N PRO A 45 -11.03 5.41 2.47
CA PRO A 45 -10.43 5.78 3.75
C PRO A 45 -10.37 7.30 3.88
N VAL A 46 -10.76 7.80 5.05
CA VAL A 46 -10.82 9.22 5.32
C VAL A 46 -10.23 9.53 6.69
N THR A 47 -9.21 10.37 6.73
CA THR A 47 -8.71 10.97 7.96
C THR A 47 -9.31 12.35 8.13
N VAL A 48 -9.83 12.67 9.31
CA VAL A 48 -10.35 14.00 9.63
C VAL A 48 -9.59 14.58 10.81
N LYS A 49 -9.12 15.81 10.66
CA LYS A 49 -8.40 16.56 11.69
C LYS A 49 -9.09 17.88 12.01
N ASP A 50 -8.98 18.30 13.26
CA ASP A 50 -9.38 19.63 13.69
C ASP A 50 -8.35 20.72 13.27
N ARG A 51 -8.64 21.98 13.62
CA ARG A 51 -7.73 23.11 13.33
C ARG A 51 -6.38 23.01 14.05
N SER A 52 -6.29 22.23 15.10
CA SER A 52 -5.07 21.98 15.86
C SER A 52 -4.28 20.80 15.32
N GLY A 53 -4.80 20.10 14.28
CA GLY A 53 -4.18 18.92 13.68
C GLY A 53 -4.45 17.62 14.42
N ASN A 54 -5.33 17.60 15.42
CA ASN A 54 -5.70 16.38 16.14
C ASN A 54 -6.73 15.57 15.34
N LEU A 55 -6.68 14.25 15.46
CA LEU A 55 -7.68 13.37 14.87
C LEU A 55 -9.07 13.59 15.49
N VAL A 56 -10.07 13.64 14.64
CA VAL A 56 -11.48 13.73 15.04
C VAL A 56 -12.12 12.36 14.83
N ALA A 57 -12.47 11.68 15.93
CA ALA A 57 -12.97 10.30 15.91
C ALA A 57 -14.49 10.19 16.23
N ASP A 58 -15.18 11.30 16.43
CA ASP A 58 -16.58 11.36 16.89
C ASP A 58 -17.59 11.71 15.79
N LEU A 59 -17.17 11.75 14.53
CA LEU A 59 -18.05 12.05 13.40
C LEU A 59 -18.97 10.86 13.08
N ARG A 60 -20.19 11.18 12.67
CA ARG A 60 -21.20 10.21 12.27
C ARG A 60 -21.38 10.19 10.76
N LYS A 61 -21.93 9.10 10.23
CA LYS A 61 -22.18 8.90 8.80
C LYS A 61 -22.88 10.07 8.12
N ASP A 62 -23.87 10.68 8.78
CA ASP A 62 -24.68 11.78 8.25
C ASP A 62 -23.93 13.13 8.15
N GLU A 63 -22.74 13.23 8.76
CA GLU A 63 -21.86 14.39 8.63
C GLU A 63 -20.98 14.32 7.36
N PHE A 64 -20.86 13.16 6.70
CA PHE A 64 -20.06 12.98 5.51
C PHE A 64 -20.87 13.06 4.22
N ARG A 65 -20.23 13.57 3.17
CA ARG A 65 -20.68 13.51 1.79
C ARG A 65 -19.53 13.09 0.90
N ILE A 66 -19.80 12.18 -0.03
CA ILE A 66 -18.83 11.72 -1.04
C ILE A 66 -19.31 12.20 -2.40
N PHE A 67 -18.36 12.69 -3.19
CA PHE A 67 -18.59 13.06 -4.59
C PHE A 67 -17.65 12.24 -5.48
N ASP A 68 -18.21 11.62 -6.49
CA ASP A 68 -17.56 10.86 -7.55
C ASP A 68 -17.76 11.63 -8.84
N ASP A 69 -16.68 12.10 -9.46
CA ASP A 69 -16.71 13.01 -10.62
C ASP A 69 -17.68 14.20 -10.43
N ASN A 70 -17.64 14.80 -9.26
CA ASN A 70 -18.53 15.89 -8.81
C ASN A 70 -20.01 15.50 -8.64
N VAL A 71 -20.37 14.22 -8.73
CA VAL A 71 -21.73 13.71 -8.48
C VAL A 71 -21.80 13.15 -7.05
N GLU A 72 -22.71 13.67 -6.24
CA GLU A 72 -22.90 13.18 -4.87
C GLU A 72 -23.34 11.71 -4.85
N GLN A 73 -22.64 10.88 -4.10
CA GLN A 73 -22.88 9.45 -3.97
C GLN A 73 -23.49 9.12 -2.61
N LYS A 74 -24.39 8.13 -2.62
CA LYS A 74 -24.98 7.63 -1.37
C LYS A 74 -23.96 6.74 -0.65
N ILE A 75 -23.59 7.10 0.58
CA ILE A 75 -22.74 6.26 1.43
C ILE A 75 -23.52 4.99 1.80
N THR A 76 -23.06 3.83 1.36
CA THR A 76 -23.67 2.52 1.64
C THR A 76 -23.18 1.94 2.95
N SER A 77 -21.86 2.07 3.25
CA SER A 77 -21.25 1.60 4.49
C SER A 77 -20.44 2.70 5.17
N PHE A 78 -20.35 2.62 6.49
CA PHE A 78 -19.58 3.52 7.34
C PHE A 78 -18.99 2.74 8.51
N ALA A 79 -17.68 2.83 8.70
CA ALA A 79 -16.99 2.29 9.86
C ALA A 79 -16.00 3.33 10.42
N ALA A 80 -15.90 3.38 11.75
CA ALA A 80 -14.96 4.21 12.49
C ALA A 80 -14.03 3.32 13.34
N GLU A 81 -13.90 2.05 12.99
CA GLU A 81 -13.09 1.08 13.70
C GLU A 81 -11.63 1.16 13.27
N ALA A 82 -10.74 0.93 14.24
CA ALA A 82 -9.32 0.83 13.96
C ALA A 82 -9.00 -0.48 13.23
N TYR A 83 -8.30 -0.38 12.11
CA TYR A 83 -7.81 -1.54 11.37
C TYR A 83 -6.30 -1.72 11.59
N PRO A 84 -5.80 -2.96 11.66
CA PRO A 84 -4.37 -3.22 11.59
C PRO A 84 -3.75 -2.65 10.31
N ILE A 85 -2.46 -2.38 10.35
CA ILE A 85 -1.73 -1.90 9.18
C ILE A 85 -0.71 -2.94 8.69
N SER A 86 -0.58 -3.05 7.36
CA SER A 86 0.56 -3.67 6.69
C SER A 86 1.39 -2.53 6.12
N MET A 87 2.57 -2.30 6.67
CA MET A 87 3.39 -1.13 6.38
C MET A 87 4.71 -1.51 5.73
N VAL A 88 5.03 -0.90 4.57
CA VAL A 88 6.41 -0.86 4.08
C VAL A 88 7.07 0.39 4.61
N VAL A 89 8.12 0.22 5.41
CA VAL A 89 9.00 1.31 5.86
C VAL A 89 10.08 1.47 4.81
N LEU A 90 9.94 2.48 3.96
CA LEU A 90 10.83 2.75 2.83
C LEU A 90 11.77 3.91 3.18
N ILE A 91 13.05 3.62 3.33
CA ILE A 91 14.04 4.54 3.84
C ILE A 91 15.07 4.87 2.76
N ASP A 92 15.25 6.15 2.53
CA ASP A 92 16.31 6.70 1.70
C ASP A 92 17.69 6.44 2.36
N ASN A 93 18.56 5.68 1.71
CA ASN A 93 19.91 5.39 2.21
C ASN A 93 21.00 6.21 1.50
N ASP A 94 20.61 7.27 0.81
CA ASP A 94 21.50 8.26 0.19
C ASP A 94 21.26 9.65 0.78
N LEU A 95 21.05 9.73 2.09
CA LEU A 95 20.90 10.98 2.81
C LEU A 95 22.27 11.62 3.07
N LYS A 96 22.30 12.96 3.15
CA LYS A 96 23.50 13.65 3.64
C LYS A 96 23.80 13.20 5.07
N ARG A 97 25.08 13.10 5.42
CA ARG A 97 25.54 12.64 6.73
C ARG A 97 24.82 13.31 7.89
N LYS A 98 24.65 14.63 7.83
CA LYS A 98 23.93 15.39 8.87
C LYS A 98 22.50 14.92 9.05
N ASP A 99 21.79 14.64 7.95
CA ASP A 99 20.38 14.23 7.99
C ASP A 99 20.27 12.76 8.41
N ALA A 100 21.21 11.92 7.99
CA ALA A 100 21.33 10.53 8.44
C ALA A 100 21.55 10.42 9.96
N ASP A 101 22.41 11.26 10.53
CA ASP A 101 22.69 11.30 11.97
C ASP A 101 21.46 11.58 12.83
N GLU A 102 20.41 12.24 12.27
CA GLU A 102 19.12 12.44 12.93
C GLU A 102 18.11 11.31 12.66
N VAL A 103 18.14 10.73 11.46
CA VAL A 103 17.19 9.68 11.05
C VAL A 103 17.53 8.34 11.72
N GLU A 104 18.78 7.89 11.67
CA GLU A 104 19.19 6.57 12.15
C GLU A 104 18.77 6.29 13.62
N PRO A 105 19.01 7.18 14.60
CA PRO A 105 18.60 6.93 15.98
C PRO A 105 17.08 6.94 16.15
N SER A 106 16.32 7.69 15.32
CA SER A 106 14.87 7.80 15.42
C SER A 106 14.12 6.59 14.86
N LEU A 107 14.73 5.82 13.94
CA LEU A 107 14.06 4.72 13.23
C LEU A 107 13.41 3.68 14.15
N ARG A 108 13.99 3.42 15.33
CA ARG A 108 13.41 2.48 16.31
C ARG A 108 12.03 2.91 16.80
N ALA A 109 11.72 4.21 16.77
CA ALA A 109 10.44 4.73 17.22
C ALA A 109 9.29 4.39 16.25
N VAL A 110 9.60 4.03 15.00
CA VAL A 110 8.60 3.50 14.04
C VAL A 110 7.85 2.31 14.66
N VAL A 111 8.57 1.42 15.33
CA VAL A 111 8.00 0.24 16.01
C VAL A 111 7.18 0.64 17.23
N GLY A 112 7.55 1.71 17.94
CA GLY A 112 6.82 2.21 19.10
C GLY A 112 5.39 2.67 18.79
N GLY A 113 5.11 3.10 17.56
CA GLY A 113 3.77 3.46 17.08
C GLY A 113 2.92 2.27 16.63
N MET A 114 3.50 1.08 16.48
CA MET A 114 2.83 -0.10 15.96
C MET A 114 2.10 -0.89 17.06
N SER A 115 0.94 -1.44 16.72
CA SER A 115 0.24 -2.42 17.56
C SER A 115 0.75 -3.84 17.31
N THR A 116 0.40 -4.78 18.17
CA THR A 116 0.77 -6.20 18.01
C THR A 116 0.12 -6.89 16.81
N SER A 117 -0.94 -6.29 16.26
CA SER A 117 -1.62 -6.78 15.04
C SER A 117 -1.03 -6.20 13.76
N ASP A 118 -0.25 -5.13 13.87
CA ASP A 118 0.39 -4.51 12.72
C ASP A 118 1.59 -5.33 12.25
N GLU A 119 1.90 -5.27 10.98
CA GLU A 119 3.10 -5.86 10.39
C GLU A 119 3.87 -4.82 9.59
N ALA A 120 5.19 -4.96 9.56
CA ALA A 120 6.02 -4.08 8.75
C ALA A 120 7.09 -4.84 7.97
N PHE A 121 7.49 -4.25 6.84
CA PHE A 121 8.60 -4.67 6.01
C PHE A 121 9.53 -3.47 5.80
N VAL A 122 10.78 -3.61 6.22
CA VAL A 122 11.77 -2.54 6.14
C VAL A 122 12.57 -2.66 4.85
N CYS A 123 12.49 -1.65 4.00
CA CYS A 123 13.22 -1.54 2.74
C CYS A 123 14.05 -0.26 2.71
N THR A 124 15.11 -0.24 1.91
CA THR A 124 15.89 0.97 1.66
C THR A 124 16.04 1.21 0.16
N PHE A 125 16.35 2.43 -0.22
CA PHE A 125 16.62 2.77 -1.62
C PHE A 125 17.66 3.87 -1.77
N ASP A 126 18.37 3.80 -2.86
CA ASP A 126 19.23 4.82 -3.42
C ASP A 126 18.94 4.91 -4.93
N GLN A 127 19.87 4.58 -5.77
CA GLN A 127 19.67 4.30 -7.18
C GLN A 127 18.97 2.95 -7.43
N TYR A 128 18.99 2.07 -6.41
CA TYR A 128 18.41 0.73 -6.43
C TYR A 128 17.48 0.54 -5.24
N PHE A 129 16.53 -0.36 -5.40
CA PHE A 129 15.67 -0.81 -4.32
C PHE A 129 16.29 -2.00 -3.60
N HIS A 130 16.31 -1.97 -2.27
CA HIS A 130 16.89 -2.99 -1.41
C HIS A 130 15.86 -3.54 -0.44
N GLU A 131 15.44 -4.78 -0.67
CA GLU A 131 14.52 -5.46 0.23
C GLU A 131 15.18 -5.85 1.56
N GLY A 132 14.39 -5.84 2.63
CA GLY A 132 14.78 -6.39 3.92
C GLY A 132 14.38 -7.87 4.05
N HIS A 133 13.95 -8.26 5.27
CA HIS A 133 13.70 -9.67 5.60
C HIS A 133 12.23 -10.11 5.45
N GLY A 134 11.36 -9.29 4.88
CA GLY A 134 9.95 -9.56 4.70
C GLY A 134 9.06 -8.97 5.81
N PHE A 135 7.74 -9.13 5.62
CA PHE A 135 6.76 -8.68 6.60
C PHE A 135 6.87 -9.46 7.90
N THR A 136 6.90 -8.74 9.02
CA THR A 136 6.92 -9.33 10.35
C THR A 136 6.12 -8.51 11.35
N ARG A 137 5.53 -9.19 12.35
CA ARG A 137 4.88 -8.60 13.53
C ARG A 137 5.81 -8.60 14.74
N ASP A 138 6.98 -9.21 14.59
CA ASP A 138 8.00 -9.32 15.63
C ASP A 138 8.72 -7.98 15.77
N GLN A 139 8.34 -7.23 16.80
CA GLN A 139 8.89 -5.89 17.07
C GLN A 139 10.39 -5.92 17.34
N ASP A 140 10.92 -6.95 17.99
CA ASP A 140 12.34 -7.07 18.27
C ASP A 140 13.17 -7.29 17.00
N LYS A 141 12.63 -8.07 16.05
CA LYS A 141 13.22 -8.22 14.72
C LYS A 141 13.24 -6.90 13.97
N LEU A 142 12.11 -6.18 13.94
CA LEU A 142 12.01 -4.87 13.29
C LEU A 142 13.00 -3.86 13.89
N ILE A 143 13.09 -3.77 15.22
CA ILE A 143 14.05 -2.90 15.90
C ILE A 143 15.48 -3.28 15.51
N THR A 144 15.79 -4.58 15.48
CA THR A 144 17.12 -5.07 15.11
C THR A 144 17.46 -4.72 13.69
N GLU A 145 16.51 -4.84 12.78
CA GLU A 145 16.68 -4.50 11.36
C GLU A 145 16.87 -2.99 11.17
N LEU A 146 16.04 -2.17 11.79
CA LEU A 146 16.12 -0.71 11.72
C LEU A 146 17.43 -0.15 12.29
N ARG A 147 17.94 -0.73 13.39
CA ARG A 147 19.24 -0.34 13.99
C ARG A 147 20.45 -0.60 13.09
N ARG A 148 20.34 -1.51 12.14
CA ARG A 148 21.44 -1.88 11.23
C ARG A 148 21.45 -1.09 9.92
N LYS A 149 20.45 -0.21 9.72
CA LYS A 149 20.38 0.59 8.50
C LYS A 149 21.34 1.76 8.60
N ASP A 150 22.31 1.79 7.70
CA ASP A 150 23.14 2.95 7.41
C ASP A 150 22.43 3.71 6.29
N VAL A 151 21.88 4.87 6.63
CA VAL A 151 21.11 5.70 5.68
C VAL A 151 21.93 6.87 5.14
N SER A 152 23.20 6.95 5.52
CA SER A 152 24.09 7.97 4.99
C SER A 152 24.52 7.65 3.56
N SER A 153 24.58 8.70 2.74
CA SER A 153 25.16 8.60 1.39
C SER A 153 26.54 7.96 1.47
N LYS A 154 26.63 6.77 0.89
CA LYS A 154 27.92 6.15 0.60
C LYS A 154 28.44 6.88 -0.61
N SER A 155 29.02 8.06 -0.41
CA SER A 155 29.71 8.76 -1.47
C SER A 155 30.55 7.74 -2.20
N ALA A 156 30.23 7.47 -3.46
CA ALA A 156 31.14 6.75 -4.33
C ALA A 156 32.52 7.40 -4.08
N PRO A 157 33.57 6.61 -3.87
CA PRO A 157 34.87 7.18 -3.57
C PRO A 157 35.08 8.26 -4.59
N SER A 158 35.23 9.52 -4.11
CA SER A 158 35.44 10.66 -4.97
C SER A 158 36.64 10.28 -5.82
N VAL A 159 36.43 10.03 -7.11
CA VAL A 159 37.52 9.94 -8.05
C VAL A 159 38.13 11.34 -8.04
N GLY A 160 39.05 11.52 -7.11
CA GLY A 160 39.87 12.70 -7.04
C GLY A 160 40.63 12.86 -8.36
N PRO A 161 41.18 14.04 -8.67
CA PRO A 161 41.96 14.24 -9.90
C PRO A 161 43.26 13.45 -9.99
N GLN A 162 43.41 12.41 -9.17
CA GLN A 162 44.53 11.45 -9.14
C GLN A 162 44.08 10.03 -9.53
N GLY A 163 42.99 9.86 -10.27
CA GLY A 163 42.64 8.56 -10.85
C GLY A 163 43.76 8.09 -11.77
N GLY A 164 44.51 7.12 -11.29
CA GLY A 164 45.49 6.39 -12.12
C GLY A 164 44.78 5.56 -13.19
N PRO A 165 45.46 5.11 -14.24
CA PRO A 165 44.86 4.36 -15.36
C PRO A 165 44.26 2.98 -14.98
N PHE A 166 44.13 2.68 -13.67
CA PHE A 166 43.73 1.35 -13.16
C PHE A 166 42.54 1.39 -12.19
N ASP A 167 41.82 2.54 -12.03
CA ASP A 167 40.68 2.65 -11.13
C ASP A 167 39.35 2.22 -11.76
N GLY A 168 39.34 1.09 -12.47
CA GLY A 168 38.12 0.41 -12.94
C GLY A 168 37.60 -0.60 -11.92
N PRO A 169 36.36 -1.11 -12.09
CA PRO A 169 35.83 -2.19 -11.25
C PRO A 169 36.74 -3.40 -11.28
N MET A 170 37.10 -3.91 -10.10
CA MET A 170 38.00 -5.06 -9.92
C MET A 170 37.18 -6.30 -9.56
N ILE A 171 37.40 -7.41 -10.23
CA ILE A 171 36.88 -8.71 -9.82
C ILE A 171 38.11 -9.60 -9.48
N ASN A 172 38.15 -10.07 -8.24
CA ASN A 172 39.27 -10.87 -7.69
C ASN A 172 40.68 -10.22 -7.83
N GLY A 173 40.72 -8.87 -7.78
CA GLY A 173 41.98 -8.14 -7.83
C GLY A 173 42.49 -7.88 -9.27
N GLU A 174 41.74 -8.28 -10.30
CA GLU A 174 42.03 -7.98 -11.69
C GLU A 174 41.06 -6.94 -12.25
N PRO A 175 41.54 -5.93 -13.00
CA PRO A 175 40.70 -4.94 -13.63
C PRO A 175 39.82 -5.55 -14.72
N VAL A 176 38.54 -5.27 -14.73
CA VAL A 176 37.59 -5.73 -15.76
C VAL A 176 37.91 -4.98 -17.06
N GLN A 177 38.58 -5.62 -17.98
CA GLN A 177 38.81 -5.06 -19.30
C GLN A 177 37.52 -5.11 -20.12
N GLY A 178 37.02 -3.93 -20.54
CA GLY A 178 35.93 -3.82 -21.51
C GLY A 178 34.63 -3.21 -21.00
N ALA A 179 34.54 -2.75 -19.76
CA ALA A 179 33.42 -1.85 -19.38
C ALA A 179 33.64 -0.53 -20.11
N PRO A 180 32.65 0.00 -20.87
CA PRO A 180 32.78 1.30 -21.50
C PRO A 180 32.85 2.38 -20.41
N MET A 181 34.03 2.81 -20.03
CA MET A 181 34.29 3.85 -19.02
C MET A 181 33.85 5.26 -19.47
N ASN A 182 33.25 5.40 -20.62
CA ASN A 182 32.89 6.69 -21.21
C ASN A 182 31.48 6.70 -21.80
N ASP A 183 30.52 6.05 -21.13
CA ASP A 183 29.12 6.36 -21.44
C ASP A 183 28.76 7.68 -20.74
N PRO A 184 28.61 8.80 -21.51
CA PRO A 184 28.25 10.09 -20.94
C PRO A 184 26.91 10.06 -20.19
N SER A 185 26.08 9.02 -20.43
CA SER A 185 24.80 8.83 -19.74
C SER A 185 24.98 8.33 -18.30
N LEU A 186 26.11 7.71 -17.96
CA LEU A 186 26.45 7.22 -16.63
C LEU A 186 27.23 8.22 -15.77
N ILE A 187 27.68 9.33 -16.33
CA ILE A 187 28.31 10.39 -15.56
C ILE A 187 27.19 11.14 -14.83
N ALA A 188 27.04 10.86 -13.52
CA ALA A 188 26.19 11.67 -12.65
C ALA A 188 26.64 13.13 -12.77
N ILE A 189 25.81 13.97 -13.35
CA ILE A 189 26.10 15.41 -13.44
C ILE A 189 26.16 15.88 -12.00
N LYS A 190 27.32 16.43 -11.61
CA LYS A 190 27.58 16.90 -10.24
C LYS A 190 26.43 17.78 -9.76
N GLY A 191 25.71 17.35 -8.73
CA GLY A 191 24.54 18.06 -8.16
C GLY A 191 23.16 17.56 -8.63
N GLN A 192 23.06 16.59 -9.56
CA GLN A 192 21.76 15.93 -9.83
C GLN A 192 21.56 14.75 -8.90
N PRO A 193 20.33 14.56 -8.38
CA PRO A 193 20.00 13.40 -7.56
C PRO A 193 20.10 12.13 -8.40
N THR A 194 20.70 11.07 -7.82
CA THR A 194 20.83 9.74 -8.45
C THR A 194 19.74 8.77 -7.97
N LYS A 195 18.91 9.20 -7.02
CA LYS A 195 17.88 8.36 -6.37
C LYS A 195 16.76 7.98 -7.33
N ALA A 196 16.38 6.71 -7.30
CA ALA A 196 15.23 6.17 -8.03
C ALA A 196 14.01 6.08 -7.11
N LEU A 197 13.50 7.23 -6.65
CA LEU A 197 12.42 7.28 -5.67
C LEU A 197 11.09 6.73 -6.23
N ASP A 198 10.74 7.05 -7.48
CA ASP A 198 9.50 6.56 -8.08
C ASP A 198 9.54 5.03 -8.23
N ASP A 199 10.67 4.44 -8.67
CA ASP A 199 10.85 2.98 -8.73
C ASP A 199 10.81 2.34 -7.33
N ALA A 200 11.37 3.00 -6.32
CA ALA A 200 11.34 2.49 -4.95
C ALA A 200 9.91 2.46 -4.38
N VAL A 201 9.12 3.50 -4.63
CA VAL A 201 7.71 3.54 -4.23
C VAL A 201 6.89 2.49 -4.99
N TYR A 202 7.15 2.31 -6.30
CA TYR A 202 6.52 1.28 -7.10
C TYR A 202 6.84 -0.13 -6.57
N ALA A 203 8.11 -0.42 -6.29
CA ALA A 203 8.52 -1.70 -5.72
C ALA A 203 7.89 -1.95 -4.33
N ALA A 204 7.81 -0.91 -3.48
CA ALA A 204 7.13 -1.00 -2.20
C ALA A 204 5.62 -1.29 -2.35
N ALA A 205 4.97 -0.74 -3.39
CA ALA A 205 3.58 -1.06 -3.71
C ALA A 205 3.42 -2.53 -4.12
N MET A 206 4.34 -3.07 -4.91
CA MET A 206 4.31 -4.48 -5.30
C MET A 206 4.44 -5.43 -4.10
N LEU A 207 5.24 -5.09 -3.09
CA LEU A 207 5.32 -5.88 -1.85
C LEU A 207 3.99 -5.90 -1.07
N LEU A 208 3.17 -4.86 -1.19
CA LEU A 208 1.86 -4.78 -0.54
C LEU A 208 0.72 -5.42 -1.35
N GLN A 209 0.97 -5.83 -2.59
CA GLN A 209 -0.06 -6.34 -3.49
C GLN A 209 -0.85 -7.50 -2.89
N ASP A 210 -0.18 -8.47 -2.31
CA ASP A 210 -0.78 -9.69 -1.76
C ASP A 210 -1.33 -9.52 -0.34
N ARG A 211 -1.29 -8.30 0.22
CA ARG A 211 -1.83 -8.06 1.55
C ARG A 211 -3.34 -7.86 1.48
N PRO A 212 -4.12 -8.54 2.34
CA PRO A 212 -5.58 -8.47 2.31
C PRO A 212 -6.06 -7.11 2.83
N TRP A 213 -6.47 -6.21 1.94
CA TRP A 213 -6.97 -4.87 2.27
C TRP A 213 -8.20 -4.89 3.20
N GLN A 214 -9.00 -5.96 3.14
CA GLN A 214 -10.18 -6.13 4.02
C GLN A 214 -9.81 -6.33 5.49
N GLN A 215 -8.58 -6.72 5.77
CA GLN A 215 -8.09 -7.01 7.11
C GLN A 215 -7.04 -6.02 7.60
N HIS A 216 -6.28 -5.42 6.68
CA HIS A 216 -5.19 -4.50 6.98
C HIS A 216 -5.24 -3.28 6.06
N ARG A 217 -4.94 -2.10 6.59
CA ARG A 217 -4.66 -0.94 5.76
C ARG A 217 -3.26 -1.03 5.19
N LYS A 218 -3.14 -0.81 3.89
CA LYS A 218 -1.85 -0.82 3.20
C LYS A 218 -1.20 0.55 3.28
N VAL A 219 0.00 0.61 3.81
CA VAL A 219 0.71 1.86 4.09
C VAL A 219 2.14 1.80 3.60
N ILE A 220 2.61 2.86 2.96
CA ILE A 220 4.03 3.13 2.75
C ILE A 220 4.42 4.30 3.65
N LEU A 221 5.37 4.07 4.55
CA LEU A 221 6.05 5.11 5.32
C LEU A 221 7.35 5.46 4.59
N LEU A 222 7.36 6.58 3.89
CA LEU A 222 8.50 7.04 3.08
C LEU A 222 9.32 8.07 3.83
N ILE A 223 10.57 7.73 4.17
CA ILE A 223 11.51 8.60 4.88
C ILE A 223 12.59 9.03 3.89
N SER A 224 12.59 10.30 3.46
CA SER A 224 13.50 10.79 2.42
C SER A 224 13.65 12.31 2.44
N ASP A 225 14.68 12.82 1.75
CA ASP A 225 14.82 14.23 1.42
C ASP A 225 14.01 14.65 0.18
N GLY A 226 13.21 13.75 -0.36
CA GLY A 226 12.27 14.00 -1.47
C GLY A 226 12.90 14.18 -2.85
N LYS A 227 14.20 14.01 -2.97
CA LYS A 227 14.87 14.11 -4.26
C LYS A 227 14.64 12.86 -5.08
N ASN A 228 14.37 13.11 -6.36
CA ASN A 228 14.15 12.05 -7.34
C ASN A 228 14.99 12.32 -8.59
N GLY A 229 15.77 11.36 -8.99
CA GLY A 229 16.57 11.42 -10.23
C GLY A 229 15.79 10.83 -11.38
N ALA A 230 15.03 11.64 -12.12
CA ALA A 230 14.12 11.18 -13.17
C ALA A 230 14.75 10.22 -14.21
N LYS A 231 16.07 10.32 -14.43
CA LYS A 231 16.80 9.45 -15.37
C LYS A 231 17.08 8.03 -14.82
N PHE A 232 16.96 7.86 -13.51
CA PHE A 232 17.26 6.60 -12.84
C PHE A 232 16.03 5.76 -12.57
N ASN A 233 14.83 6.32 -12.84
CA ASN A 233 13.57 5.63 -12.69
C ASN A 233 13.13 4.99 -14.00
N THR A 234 12.70 3.75 -13.93
CA THR A 234 12.02 3.00 -14.99
C THR A 234 10.54 3.39 -15.03
N HIS A 235 9.92 3.48 -13.85
CA HIS A 235 8.53 3.89 -13.68
C HIS A 235 8.44 5.40 -13.49
N LYS A 236 7.42 6.01 -14.10
CA LYS A 236 7.13 7.43 -13.92
C LYS A 236 6.19 7.63 -12.74
N TYR A 237 6.15 8.85 -12.24
CA TYR A 237 5.24 9.23 -11.15
C TYR A 237 3.79 8.80 -11.41
N ASP A 238 3.23 9.12 -12.59
CA ASP A 238 1.83 8.81 -12.90
C ASP A 238 1.56 7.30 -12.86
N GLU A 239 2.48 6.49 -13.39
CA GLU A 239 2.39 5.02 -13.36
C GLU A 239 2.41 4.48 -11.92
N THR A 240 3.33 4.99 -11.11
CA THR A 240 3.48 4.61 -9.71
C THR A 240 2.26 5.06 -8.88
N ARG A 241 1.79 6.32 -9.07
CA ARG A 241 0.57 6.83 -8.43
C ARG A 241 -0.65 5.97 -8.77
N ASP A 242 -0.82 5.65 -10.05
CA ASP A 242 -1.96 4.85 -10.52
C ASP A 242 -1.96 3.47 -9.87
N GLU A 243 -0.78 2.87 -9.70
CA GLU A 243 -0.65 1.58 -9.02
C GLU A 243 -0.98 1.68 -7.53
N LEU A 244 -0.51 2.72 -6.84
CA LEU A 244 -0.88 2.99 -5.44
C LEU A 244 -2.39 3.12 -5.27
N LEU A 245 -3.06 3.85 -6.18
CA LEU A 245 -4.51 4.04 -6.14
C LEU A 245 -5.28 2.76 -6.45
N ARG A 246 -4.81 1.92 -7.41
CA ARG A 246 -5.41 0.61 -7.70
C ARG A 246 -5.33 -0.34 -6.52
N GLN A 247 -4.23 -0.32 -5.79
CA GLN A 247 -4.00 -1.18 -4.65
C GLN A 247 -4.52 -0.62 -3.31
N GLU A 248 -5.09 0.60 -3.32
CA GLU A 248 -5.58 1.30 -2.12
C GLU A 248 -4.49 1.55 -1.06
N ILE A 249 -3.28 1.88 -1.52
CA ILE A 249 -2.14 2.16 -0.66
C ILE A 249 -2.10 3.64 -0.31
N THR A 250 -1.96 3.95 0.97
CA THR A 250 -1.74 5.31 1.46
C THR A 250 -0.25 5.55 1.72
N VAL A 251 0.30 6.64 1.19
CA VAL A 251 1.69 7.03 1.41
C VAL A 251 1.75 8.13 2.47
N TYR A 252 2.52 7.89 3.52
CA TYR A 252 2.90 8.91 4.49
C TYR A 252 4.37 9.25 4.31
N GLY A 253 4.69 10.54 4.29
CA GLY A 253 6.04 11.04 4.14
C GLY A 253 6.63 11.55 5.46
N VAL A 254 7.87 11.23 5.71
CA VAL A 254 8.71 11.92 6.69
C VAL A 254 9.83 12.61 5.93
N ALA A 255 9.67 13.91 5.78
CA ALA A 255 10.56 14.77 5.00
C ALA A 255 11.72 15.27 5.85
N VAL A 256 12.92 14.93 5.44
CA VAL A 256 14.16 15.29 6.13
C VAL A 256 15.08 16.14 5.25
N GLY A 257 16.07 16.77 5.83
CA GLY A 257 17.09 17.50 5.09
C GLY A 257 16.54 18.60 4.19
N SER A 258 16.85 18.54 2.90
CA SER A 258 16.44 19.58 1.94
C SER A 258 14.93 19.66 1.73
N ALA A 259 14.19 18.56 1.89
CA ALA A 259 12.74 18.57 1.77
C ALA A 259 12.05 19.53 2.75
N TYR A 260 12.65 19.76 3.92
CA TYR A 260 12.15 20.73 4.90
C TYR A 260 12.02 22.15 4.31
N PHE A 261 12.93 22.53 3.42
CA PHE A 261 12.97 23.86 2.81
C PHE A 261 12.24 23.92 1.46
N GLU A 262 12.10 22.82 0.74
CA GLU A 262 11.60 22.73 -0.63
C GLU A 262 10.20 22.09 -0.70
N ARG A 263 9.28 22.45 0.21
CA ARG A 263 7.98 21.82 0.39
C ARG A 263 7.11 21.72 -0.88
N LYS A 264 7.18 22.70 -1.79
CA LYS A 264 6.28 22.78 -2.96
C LYS A 264 6.67 21.89 -4.14
N LEU A 265 7.88 21.36 -4.18
CA LEU A 265 8.42 20.55 -5.29
C LEU A 265 8.86 19.15 -4.84
N ASN A 266 8.28 18.69 -3.73
CA ASN A 266 8.71 17.48 -3.08
C ASN A 266 7.84 16.30 -3.52
N ARG A 267 8.48 15.27 -4.06
CA ARG A 267 7.81 14.04 -4.50
C ARG A 267 7.02 13.34 -3.36
N LEU A 268 7.41 13.54 -2.10
CA LEU A 268 6.66 13.02 -0.96
C LEU A 268 5.26 13.65 -0.86
N GLU A 269 5.18 14.98 -1.06
CA GLU A 269 3.89 15.69 -1.03
C GLU A 269 2.94 15.21 -2.12
N GLU A 270 3.47 14.96 -3.33
CA GLU A 270 2.66 14.48 -4.44
C GLU A 270 2.06 13.11 -4.12
N TYR A 271 2.87 12.13 -3.67
CA TYR A 271 2.37 10.81 -3.30
C TYR A 271 1.41 10.84 -2.10
N ALA A 272 1.76 11.57 -1.04
CA ALA A 272 0.90 11.66 0.14
C ALA A 272 -0.45 12.30 -0.21
N HIS A 273 -0.43 13.43 -0.93
CA HIS A 273 -1.65 14.14 -1.33
C HIS A 273 -2.57 13.28 -2.20
N ASP A 274 -2.02 12.59 -3.22
CA ASP A 274 -2.85 11.82 -4.14
C ASP A 274 -3.41 10.54 -3.52
N THR A 275 -2.72 9.96 -2.54
CA THR A 275 -3.13 8.72 -1.86
C THR A 275 -3.88 8.97 -0.54
N GLY A 276 -4.05 10.21 -0.10
CA GLY A 276 -4.78 10.56 1.12
C GLY A 276 -3.96 10.44 2.41
N GLY A 277 -2.64 10.43 2.30
CA GLY A 277 -1.73 10.54 3.42
C GLY A 277 -1.31 11.97 3.72
N GLU A 278 -0.20 12.12 4.40
CA GLU A 278 0.34 13.41 4.86
C GLU A 278 1.87 13.37 4.93
N VAL A 279 2.51 14.51 4.79
CA VAL A 279 3.95 14.66 4.97
C VAL A 279 4.27 15.43 6.25
N PHE A 280 5.11 14.84 7.06
CA PHE A 280 5.64 15.43 8.29
C PHE A 280 7.07 15.92 8.06
N TYR A 281 7.37 17.13 8.53
CA TYR A 281 8.63 17.79 8.31
C TYR A 281 9.41 17.91 9.62
N GLY A 282 10.53 17.24 9.77
CA GLY A 282 11.35 17.24 10.96
C GLY A 282 12.85 17.31 10.67
N THR A 283 13.58 17.92 11.60
CA THR A 283 15.04 18.08 11.53
C THR A 283 15.75 17.59 12.79
N SER A 284 15.02 17.05 13.77
CA SER A 284 15.59 16.44 14.96
C SER A 284 15.02 15.05 15.21
N SER A 285 15.80 14.18 15.85
CA SER A 285 15.39 12.81 16.17
C SER A 285 14.09 12.76 16.97
N GLU A 286 13.89 13.67 17.93
CA GLU A 286 12.69 13.72 18.77
C GLU A 286 11.44 14.06 17.95
N ALA A 287 11.55 15.00 17.00
CA ALA A 287 10.44 15.33 16.11
C ALA A 287 10.08 14.16 15.19
N LEU A 288 11.09 13.43 14.71
CA LEU A 288 10.89 12.24 13.86
C LEU A 288 10.20 11.12 14.66
N GLU A 289 10.60 10.89 15.92
CA GLU A 289 9.96 9.89 16.80
C GLU A 289 8.46 10.18 17.02
N ASP A 290 8.10 11.45 17.26
CA ASP A 290 6.69 11.88 17.38
C ASP A 290 5.92 11.64 16.10
N PHE A 291 6.51 11.93 14.93
CA PHE A 291 5.85 11.73 13.64
C PHE A 291 5.52 10.26 13.36
N TYR A 292 6.42 9.34 13.66
CA TYR A 292 6.17 7.91 13.47
C TYR A 292 4.97 7.41 14.27
N SER A 293 4.87 7.85 15.53
CA SER A 293 3.72 7.50 16.38
C SER A 293 2.41 8.08 15.82
N ARG A 294 2.42 9.34 15.39
CA ARG A 294 1.25 10.02 14.81
C ARG A 294 0.83 9.40 13.49
N ILE A 295 1.79 8.99 12.64
CA ILE A 295 1.50 8.32 11.36
C ILE A 295 0.81 6.98 11.61
N ALA A 296 1.34 6.16 12.53
CA ALA A 296 0.73 4.88 12.86
C ALA A 296 -0.67 5.03 13.45
N GLU A 297 -0.87 6.01 14.33
CA GLU A 297 -2.19 6.34 14.89
C GLU A 297 -3.15 6.80 13.79
N GLN A 298 -2.73 7.72 12.93
CA GLN A 298 -3.54 8.26 11.83
C GLN A 298 -3.90 7.17 10.82
N ALA A 299 -2.95 6.34 10.41
CA ALA A 299 -3.18 5.26 9.46
C ALA A 299 -4.19 4.24 9.99
N ARG A 300 -4.16 3.96 11.29
CA ARG A 300 -5.06 3.00 11.93
C ARG A 300 -6.47 3.55 12.12
N ASN A 301 -6.61 4.81 12.52
CA ASN A 301 -7.87 5.42 12.98
C ASN A 301 -8.56 6.26 11.90
N GLN A 302 -8.59 5.79 10.65
CA GLN A 302 -9.34 6.42 9.57
C GLN A 302 -10.81 5.97 9.60
N TYR A 303 -11.71 6.86 9.21
CA TYR A 303 -13.05 6.45 8.81
C TYR A 303 -12.97 5.64 7.51
N THR A 304 -13.80 4.62 7.40
CA THR A 304 -13.98 3.85 6.17
C THR A 304 -15.37 4.10 5.65
N LEU A 305 -15.47 4.82 4.56
CA LEU A 305 -16.73 5.05 3.85
C LEU A 305 -16.80 4.13 2.65
N SER A 306 -18.02 3.73 2.24
CA SER A 306 -18.19 2.99 1.00
C SER A 306 -19.38 3.52 0.24
N PHE A 307 -19.31 3.45 -1.09
CA PHE A 307 -20.42 3.74 -1.99
C PHE A 307 -20.39 2.79 -3.19
N GLU A 308 -21.51 2.71 -3.88
CA GLU A 308 -21.65 1.95 -5.13
C GLU A 308 -21.73 2.94 -6.28
N PRO A 309 -20.72 3.00 -7.17
CA PRO A 309 -20.73 3.95 -8.28
C PRO A 309 -21.87 3.64 -9.25
N HIS A 310 -22.54 4.70 -9.72
CA HIS A 310 -23.63 4.61 -10.68
C HIS A 310 -23.10 4.88 -12.09
N GLY A 311 -23.46 4.05 -13.08
CA GLY A 311 -23.19 4.28 -14.50
C GLY A 311 -22.56 3.12 -15.24
N GLU A 312 -22.37 3.30 -16.57
CA GLU A 312 -21.62 2.38 -17.42
C GLU A 312 -20.13 2.47 -17.10
N ARG A 313 -19.51 1.30 -17.01
CA ARG A 313 -18.15 1.15 -16.50
C ARG A 313 -17.15 1.26 -17.64
N LYS A 314 -16.30 2.22 -17.51
CA LYS A 314 -15.03 2.25 -18.22
C LYS A 314 -13.94 2.02 -17.18
N ALA A 315 -12.87 1.32 -17.55
CA ALA A 315 -11.69 1.16 -16.68
C ALA A 315 -10.92 2.50 -16.57
N ASP A 316 -11.62 3.56 -16.22
CA ASP A 316 -11.16 4.93 -16.23
C ASP A 316 -10.87 5.39 -14.79
N TYR A 317 -10.07 6.43 -14.70
CA TYR A 317 -9.82 7.13 -13.44
C TYR A 317 -11.02 8.03 -13.10
N HIS A 318 -11.50 7.90 -11.86
CA HIS A 318 -12.57 8.70 -11.27
C HIS A 318 -12.02 9.59 -10.17
N THR A 319 -12.45 10.85 -10.15
CA THR A 319 -12.06 11.79 -9.09
C THR A 319 -12.94 11.63 -7.87
N LEU A 320 -12.32 11.65 -6.67
CA LEU A 320 -13.03 11.57 -5.38
C LEU A 320 -12.87 12.86 -4.59
N GLU A 321 -13.98 13.33 -4.02
CA GLU A 321 -13.99 14.39 -3.04
C GLU A 321 -14.85 13.96 -1.84
N VAL A 322 -14.32 14.13 -0.64
CA VAL A 322 -15.08 13.93 0.61
C VAL A 322 -15.22 15.26 1.32
N ARG A 323 -16.44 15.57 1.73
CA ARG A 323 -16.76 16.76 2.53
C ARG A 323 -17.36 16.36 3.87
N VAL A 324 -17.06 17.16 4.90
CA VAL A 324 -17.64 17.02 6.24
C VAL A 324 -18.44 18.28 6.56
N ARG A 325 -19.61 18.11 7.17
CA ARG A 325 -20.47 19.25 7.51
C ARG A 325 -19.91 20.13 8.63
N ARG A 326 -19.08 19.54 9.50
CA ARG A 326 -18.45 20.26 10.62
C ARG A 326 -17.38 21.20 10.08
N GLU A 327 -17.49 22.48 10.42
CA GLU A 327 -16.53 23.49 9.94
C GLU A 327 -15.15 23.37 10.59
N GLY A 328 -14.13 23.83 9.87
CA GLY A 328 -12.76 23.89 10.36
C GLY A 328 -12.07 22.52 10.42
N MET A 329 -12.59 21.54 9.68
CA MET A 329 -11.99 20.22 9.54
C MET A 329 -11.06 20.18 8.33
N THR A 330 -9.91 19.54 8.50
CA THR A 330 -9.03 19.11 7.41
C THR A 330 -9.31 17.66 7.07
N ILE A 331 -9.55 17.37 5.80
CA ILE A 331 -9.94 16.05 5.33
C ILE A 331 -8.83 15.53 4.43
N LEU A 332 -8.28 14.37 4.77
CA LEU A 332 -7.29 13.66 3.99
C LEU A 332 -7.92 12.38 3.45
N THR A 333 -7.95 12.26 2.14
CA THR A 333 -8.46 11.09 1.42
C THR A 333 -7.81 11.02 0.05
N ARG A 334 -7.78 9.86 -0.57
CA ARG A 334 -7.27 9.69 -1.94
C ARG A 334 -8.04 10.57 -2.92
N LYS A 335 -7.36 11.08 -3.95
CA LYS A 335 -7.94 12.00 -4.94
C LYS A 335 -8.80 11.31 -5.99
N GLY A 336 -8.70 10.01 -6.08
CA GLY A 336 -9.48 9.23 -7.03
C GLY A 336 -9.28 7.74 -6.87
N TYR A 337 -9.85 7.00 -7.81
CA TYR A 337 -9.75 5.54 -7.88
C TYR A 337 -9.89 5.09 -9.34
N TYR A 338 -9.52 3.84 -9.62
CA TYR A 338 -9.77 3.21 -10.92
C TYR A 338 -10.95 2.25 -10.83
N ASP A 339 -11.97 2.44 -11.68
CA ASP A 339 -13.06 1.46 -11.79
C ASP A 339 -12.53 0.22 -12.53
N GLY A 340 -12.74 -0.95 -11.95
CA GLY A 340 -12.36 -2.24 -12.58
C GLY A 340 -11.30 -3.05 -11.86
N THR A 341 -10.63 -2.53 -10.84
CA THR A 341 -9.54 -3.24 -10.13
C THR A 341 -10.01 -4.24 -9.06
N PHE A 342 -11.31 -4.34 -8.77
CA PHE A 342 -11.85 -5.11 -7.65
C PHE A 342 -12.38 -6.50 -8.02
N ALA A 343 -11.94 -7.10 -9.12
CA ALA A 343 -12.31 -8.47 -9.47
C ALA A 343 -11.30 -9.48 -8.89
N THR A 344 -11.24 -9.59 -7.57
CA THR A 344 -10.80 -10.85 -6.97
C THR A 344 -12.04 -11.64 -6.63
N GLU A 345 -12.33 -12.66 -7.46
CA GLU A 345 -13.31 -13.69 -7.11
C GLU A 345 -12.98 -14.22 -5.72
N ALA A 346 -13.98 -14.20 -4.84
CA ALA A 346 -13.89 -14.94 -3.59
C ALA A 346 -13.60 -16.42 -3.91
N PRO A 347 -12.66 -17.07 -3.26
CA PRO A 347 -12.44 -18.49 -3.43
C PRO A 347 -13.71 -19.24 -3.01
N LYS A 348 -14.14 -20.18 -3.87
CA LYS A 348 -15.27 -21.10 -3.63
C LYS A 348 -14.99 -22.02 -2.45
#